data_e1b9276b2575e563196c28f61617072d
#
_entry.id   e1b9276b2575e563196c28f61617072d
#
_cell.length_a   1.000
_cell.length_b   1.000
_cell.length_c   1.000
_cell.angle_alpha   90.00
_cell.angle_beta   90.00
_cell.angle_gamma   90.00
#
_symmetry.space_group_name_H-M   'P 1'
#
loop_
_entity.id
_entity.type
_entity.pdbx_description
1 polymer ?
#
loop_
_entity_poly.entity_id
_entity_poly.type
_entity_poly.pdbx_seq_one_letter_code
_entity_poly.pdbx_strand_id
1 'polypeptide(L)'
;LSLHDALPISFRTGFIQRKTFTGIRLSVTKDPDSPGDVSQFQALTTALASTIGTGNIIGVGTAIYLGGPGAVLWCWLTGVFGIATKYAESLIAVKYRVQTADGRMMGGAMYALERGLKWKKFGKVMAVLFALFAMLASFGIGCGTQINAIAEVLETNLPISLPRIAIGIIFGIITAIIIIGGIESIAVVCEKLVPLMALFYVVGCIVILCANYDFLLPALKAIFVLAFKPGAVTGGLVGGGIRLALQYGVARGLFSNESGMGSAPLVASAAQTRNPVRQALVSATGTFWTTVVVCLMTGLVLVSSMMKNPAVSVENMANGGQMTTAAF
;
A
#
# COMPACT_ATOMS: atom_id res chain seq x y z
N LEU A 1 -7.54 10.99 9.41
CA LEU A 1 -7.95 11.52 8.11
C LEU A 1 -8.68 10.47 7.27
N SER A 2 -8.13 9.31 6.98
CA SER A 2 -8.71 8.42 5.97
C SER A 2 -10.03 7.75 6.35
N LEU A 3 -10.24 7.31 7.58
CA LEU A 3 -11.52 6.71 7.98
C LEU A 3 -12.63 7.75 8.07
N HIS A 4 -12.30 8.97 8.51
CA HIS A 4 -13.24 10.07 8.61
C HIS A 4 -13.75 10.51 7.23
N ASP A 5 -12.89 10.51 6.21
CA ASP A 5 -13.25 10.89 4.84
C ASP A 5 -13.83 9.70 4.04
N ALA A 6 -13.36 8.50 4.31
CA ALA A 6 -13.78 7.29 3.60
C ALA A 6 -15.25 6.92 3.85
N LEU A 7 -15.77 7.12 5.07
CA LEU A 7 -17.15 6.81 5.40
C LEU A 7 -18.16 7.67 4.61
N PRO A 8 -18.08 9.04 4.61
CA PRO A 8 -18.96 9.87 3.80
C PRO A 8 -18.90 9.56 2.30
N ILE A 9 -17.68 9.26 1.77
CA ILE A 9 -17.51 8.89 0.37
C ILE A 9 -18.18 7.53 0.11
N SER A 10 -18.00 6.54 0.98
CA SER A 10 -18.64 5.23 0.85
C SER A 10 -20.15 5.33 0.81
N PHE A 11 -20.75 6.12 1.71
CA PHE A 11 -22.19 6.35 1.72
C PHE A 11 -22.68 7.06 0.46
N ARG A 12 -22.01 8.15 0.03
CA ARG A 12 -22.39 8.91 -1.17
C ARG A 12 -22.25 8.11 -2.46
N THR A 13 -21.32 7.17 -2.51
CA THR A 13 -21.09 6.31 -3.68
C THR A 13 -21.85 5.00 -3.65
N GLY A 14 -22.71 4.79 -2.65
CA GLY A 14 -23.45 3.54 -2.48
C GLY A 14 -22.54 2.34 -2.22
N PHE A 15 -21.50 2.52 -1.41
CA PHE A 15 -20.46 1.53 -1.11
C PHE A 15 -19.72 1.05 -2.36
N ILE A 16 -18.92 1.96 -2.94
CA ILE A 16 -18.11 1.71 -4.15
C ILE A 16 -17.23 0.45 -4.02
N GLN A 17 -16.91 0.02 -2.80
CA GLN A 17 -16.19 -1.22 -2.49
C GLN A 17 -16.81 -2.45 -3.16
N ARG A 18 -18.13 -2.46 -3.35
CA ARG A 18 -18.85 -3.55 -4.04
C ARG A 18 -18.44 -3.69 -5.52
N LYS A 19 -17.90 -2.62 -6.11
CA LYS A 19 -17.44 -2.60 -7.50
C LYS A 19 -15.96 -2.96 -7.67
N THR A 20 -15.29 -3.43 -6.61
CA THR A 20 -13.86 -3.82 -6.67
C THR A 20 -13.61 -4.87 -7.76
N PHE A 21 -14.44 -5.91 -7.87
CA PHE A 21 -14.29 -6.92 -8.92
C PHE A 21 -14.53 -6.36 -10.33
N THR A 22 -15.42 -5.37 -10.47
CA THR A 22 -15.56 -4.64 -11.74
C THR A 22 -14.29 -3.87 -12.06
N GLY A 23 -13.67 -3.21 -11.06
CA GLY A 23 -12.38 -2.53 -11.21
C GLY A 23 -11.26 -3.48 -11.65
N ILE A 24 -11.19 -4.68 -11.05
CA ILE A 24 -10.21 -5.72 -11.43
C ILE A 24 -10.41 -6.13 -12.89
N ARG A 25 -11.64 -6.38 -13.32
CA ARG A 25 -11.93 -6.70 -14.72
C ARG A 25 -11.53 -5.57 -15.67
N LEU A 26 -11.83 -4.33 -15.29
CA LEU A 26 -11.49 -3.16 -16.09
C LEU A 26 -9.98 -2.94 -16.19
N SER A 27 -9.18 -3.30 -15.20
CA SER A 27 -7.72 -3.13 -15.21
C SER A 27 -7.04 -3.90 -16.34
N VAL A 28 -7.57 -5.06 -16.68
CA VAL A 28 -7.05 -5.92 -17.75
C VAL A 28 -7.76 -5.71 -19.10
N THR A 29 -8.79 -4.87 -19.14
CA THR A 29 -9.54 -4.56 -20.37
C THR A 29 -8.96 -3.31 -20.99
N LYS A 30 -8.41 -3.40 -22.19
CA LYS A 30 -7.86 -2.25 -22.91
C LYS A 30 -8.96 -1.23 -23.25
N ASP A 31 -8.60 0.05 -23.29
CA ASP A 31 -9.42 1.18 -23.73
C ASP A 31 -8.68 1.85 -24.91
N PRO A 32 -8.69 1.21 -26.10
CA PRO A 32 -7.93 1.69 -27.25
C PRO A 32 -8.44 3.07 -27.68
N ASP A 33 -7.58 3.86 -28.31
CA ASP A 33 -7.87 5.21 -28.82
C ASP A 33 -8.24 6.24 -27.73
N SER A 34 -7.94 5.93 -26.46
CA SER A 34 -8.13 6.86 -25.35
C SER A 34 -6.87 7.67 -25.08
N PRO A 35 -6.98 8.95 -24.70
CA PRO A 35 -5.83 9.78 -24.35
C PRO A 35 -5.17 9.27 -23.05
N GLY A 36 -3.84 9.17 -23.05
CA GLY A 36 -3.03 8.72 -21.91
C GLY A 36 -1.68 8.19 -22.37
N ASP A 37 -0.71 8.19 -21.45
CA ASP A 37 0.67 7.80 -21.74
C ASP A 37 0.90 6.30 -21.50
N VAL A 38 0.14 5.69 -20.58
CA VAL A 38 0.29 4.29 -20.16
C VAL A 38 -1.07 3.59 -20.09
N SER A 39 -1.10 2.26 -20.23
CA SER A 39 -2.35 1.50 -20.08
C SER A 39 -2.90 1.58 -18.65
N GLN A 40 -4.19 1.26 -18.46
CA GLN A 40 -4.80 1.23 -17.13
C GLN A 40 -4.14 0.22 -16.20
N PHE A 41 -3.73 -0.94 -16.74
CA PHE A 41 -3.00 -1.95 -15.99
C PHE A 41 -1.60 -1.48 -15.59
N GLN A 42 -0.87 -0.83 -16.51
CA GLN A 42 0.43 -0.22 -16.22
C GLN A 42 0.32 0.87 -15.14
N ALA A 43 -0.70 1.71 -15.20
CA ALA A 43 -0.93 2.72 -14.17
C ALA A 43 -1.24 2.07 -12.80
N LEU A 44 -2.03 0.99 -12.79
CA LEU A 44 -2.30 0.24 -11.56
C LEU A 44 -1.04 -0.41 -11.00
N THR A 45 -0.28 -1.13 -11.82
CA THR A 45 0.95 -1.82 -11.37
C THR A 45 2.04 -0.84 -10.92
N THR A 46 2.15 0.32 -11.57
CA THR A 46 3.06 1.38 -11.12
C THR A 46 2.64 1.94 -9.75
N ALA A 47 1.35 2.16 -9.52
CA ALA A 47 0.85 2.55 -8.20
C ALA A 47 1.03 1.42 -7.16
N LEU A 48 0.89 0.16 -7.55
CA LEU A 48 1.16 -0.98 -6.68
C LEU A 48 2.65 -1.14 -6.36
N ALA A 49 3.54 -0.78 -7.26
CA ALA A 49 4.99 -0.79 -7.00
C ALA A 49 5.39 0.09 -5.82
N SER A 50 4.70 1.23 -5.62
CA SER A 50 4.94 2.10 -4.47
C SER A 50 4.28 1.59 -3.19
N THR A 51 3.19 0.84 -3.30
CA THR A 51 2.35 0.46 -2.16
C THR A 51 2.53 -0.99 -1.69
N ILE A 52 2.89 -1.94 -2.58
CA ILE A 52 3.26 -3.31 -2.17
C ILE A 52 4.74 -3.35 -1.84
N GLY A 53 5.06 -3.41 -0.56
CA GLY A 53 6.46 -3.44 -0.11
C GLY A 53 6.58 -3.56 1.40
N THR A 54 7.53 -2.84 1.97
CA THR A 54 7.83 -2.87 3.40
C THR A 54 6.64 -2.53 4.29
N GLY A 55 5.73 -1.67 3.83
CA GLY A 55 4.53 -1.29 4.55
C GLY A 55 3.58 -2.45 4.81
N ASN A 56 3.43 -3.35 3.85
CA ASN A 56 2.52 -4.50 3.92
C ASN A 56 3.12 -5.70 4.68
N ILE A 57 4.43 -5.77 4.73
CA ILE A 57 5.18 -6.89 5.30
C ILE A 57 5.72 -6.48 6.68
N ILE A 58 6.77 -5.68 6.72
CA ILE A 58 7.40 -5.19 7.95
C ILE A 58 6.45 -4.28 8.73
N GLY A 59 5.65 -3.47 8.04
CA GLY A 59 4.67 -2.57 8.66
C GLY A 59 3.61 -3.32 9.45
N VAL A 60 3.09 -4.43 8.93
CA VAL A 60 2.13 -5.29 9.65
C VAL A 60 2.82 -5.95 10.85
N GLY A 61 4.05 -6.44 10.68
CA GLY A 61 4.87 -6.94 11.79
C GLY A 61 5.06 -5.90 12.89
N THR A 62 5.36 -4.66 12.51
CA THR A 62 5.48 -3.56 13.48
C THR A 62 4.13 -3.24 14.16
N ALA A 63 3.01 -3.32 13.43
CA ALA A 63 1.69 -3.14 14.03
C ALA A 63 1.39 -4.19 15.10
N ILE A 64 1.72 -5.45 14.82
CA ILE A 64 1.57 -6.55 15.78
C ILE A 64 2.53 -6.39 16.95
N TYR A 65 3.79 -6.04 16.67
CA TYR A 65 4.82 -5.84 17.69
C TYR A 65 4.43 -4.77 18.74
N LEU A 66 3.88 -3.63 18.28
CA LEU A 66 3.53 -2.49 19.13
C LEU A 66 2.08 -2.49 19.63
N GLY A 67 1.15 -3.02 18.82
CA GLY A 67 -0.29 -2.99 19.09
C GLY A 67 -0.92 -4.34 19.40
N GLY A 68 -0.13 -5.41 19.33
CA GLY A 68 -0.62 -6.78 19.48
C GLY A 68 -1.36 -7.30 18.24
N PRO A 69 -1.76 -8.59 18.23
CA PRO A 69 -2.42 -9.23 17.09
C PRO A 69 -3.70 -8.55 16.62
N GLY A 70 -4.42 -7.89 17.53
CA GLY A 70 -5.62 -7.12 17.20
C GLY A 70 -5.41 -5.94 16.26
N ALA A 71 -4.17 -5.44 16.15
CA ALA A 71 -3.81 -4.38 15.20
C ALA A 71 -4.03 -4.79 13.74
N VAL A 72 -3.98 -6.08 13.42
CA VAL A 72 -4.24 -6.61 12.07
C VAL A 72 -5.65 -6.28 11.61
N LEU A 73 -6.66 -6.41 12.48
CA LEU A 73 -8.04 -6.07 12.14
C LEU A 73 -8.18 -4.59 11.79
N TRP A 74 -7.60 -3.72 12.58
CA TRP A 74 -7.67 -2.28 12.34
C TRP A 74 -6.90 -1.86 11.08
N CYS A 75 -5.75 -2.48 10.81
CA CYS A 75 -5.03 -2.33 9.56
C CYS A 75 -5.90 -2.75 8.35
N TRP A 76 -6.53 -3.92 8.42
CA TRP A 76 -7.41 -4.44 7.37
C TRP A 76 -8.62 -3.54 7.11
N LEU A 77 -9.27 -3.04 8.16
CA LEU A 77 -10.40 -2.11 8.04
C LEU A 77 -10.02 -0.81 7.32
N THR A 78 -8.79 -0.29 7.53
CA THR A 78 -8.33 0.88 6.76
C THR A 78 -8.28 0.60 5.27
N GLY A 79 -7.95 -0.62 4.88
CA GLY A 79 -7.97 -1.04 3.47
C GLY A 79 -9.39 -1.06 2.90
N VAL A 80 -10.34 -1.67 3.62
CA VAL A 80 -11.74 -1.74 3.17
C VAL A 80 -12.33 -0.35 2.95
N PHE A 81 -12.14 0.56 3.89
CA PHE A 81 -12.63 1.93 3.76
C PHE A 81 -11.76 2.78 2.82
N GLY A 82 -10.46 2.55 2.80
CA GLY A 82 -9.50 3.23 1.93
C GLY A 82 -9.77 3.07 0.43
N ILE A 83 -10.46 1.98 0.02
CA ILE A 83 -10.92 1.80 -1.37
C ILE A 83 -11.75 3.00 -1.84
N ALA A 84 -12.65 3.52 -1.01
CA ALA A 84 -13.48 4.67 -1.36
C ALA A 84 -12.66 5.97 -1.48
N THR A 85 -11.70 6.17 -0.60
CA THR A 85 -10.79 7.33 -0.66
C THR A 85 -9.92 7.26 -1.91
N LYS A 86 -9.32 6.09 -2.19
CA LYS A 86 -8.50 5.87 -3.40
C LYS A 86 -9.30 6.09 -4.69
N TYR A 87 -10.56 5.65 -4.71
CA TYR A 87 -11.48 5.93 -5.81
C TYR A 87 -11.68 7.42 -6.01
N ALA A 88 -12.00 8.17 -4.94
CA ALA A 88 -12.30 9.59 -5.02
C ALA A 88 -11.08 10.42 -5.47
N GLU A 89 -9.91 10.19 -4.89
CA GLU A 89 -8.70 10.91 -5.26
C GLU A 89 -8.28 10.63 -6.72
N SER A 90 -8.39 9.39 -7.18
CA SER A 90 -8.07 9.03 -8.57
C SER A 90 -9.10 9.59 -9.55
N LEU A 91 -10.39 9.61 -9.19
CA LEU A 91 -11.46 10.23 -9.98
C LEU A 91 -11.19 11.70 -10.24
N ILE A 92 -10.84 12.43 -9.17
CA ILE A 92 -10.57 13.86 -9.25
C ILE A 92 -9.29 14.11 -10.05
N ALA A 93 -8.24 13.33 -9.87
CA ALA A 93 -6.99 13.48 -10.59
C ALA A 93 -7.17 13.32 -12.11
N VAL A 94 -7.89 12.30 -12.54
CA VAL A 94 -8.16 12.07 -13.96
C VAL A 94 -9.12 13.14 -14.54
N LYS A 95 -10.09 13.59 -13.74
CA LYS A 95 -11.03 14.63 -14.15
C LYS A 95 -10.35 15.98 -14.44
N TYR A 96 -9.35 16.34 -13.64
CA TYR A 96 -8.66 17.65 -13.74
C TYR A 96 -7.28 17.57 -14.39
N ARG A 97 -6.92 16.42 -14.97
CA ARG A 97 -5.68 16.26 -15.71
C ARG A 97 -5.61 17.16 -16.92
N VAL A 98 -4.40 17.41 -17.38
CA VAL A 98 -4.12 18.26 -18.54
C VAL A 98 -3.21 17.52 -19.51
N GLN A 99 -3.35 17.84 -20.78
CA GLN A 99 -2.40 17.47 -21.79
C GLN A 99 -1.38 18.61 -21.95
N THR A 100 -0.10 18.31 -21.83
CA THR A 100 0.97 19.26 -22.07
C THR A 100 1.19 19.47 -23.57
N ALA A 101 1.98 20.51 -23.93
CA ALA A 101 2.35 20.76 -25.32
C ALA A 101 3.06 19.57 -25.97
N ASP A 102 3.79 18.77 -25.19
CA ASP A 102 4.49 17.56 -25.63
C ASP A 102 3.55 16.33 -25.74
N GLY A 103 2.25 16.53 -25.58
CA GLY A 103 1.25 15.47 -25.68
C GLY A 103 1.06 14.61 -24.43
N ARG A 104 1.89 14.77 -23.39
CA ARG A 104 1.84 13.97 -22.15
C ARG A 104 0.67 14.34 -21.27
N MET A 105 0.12 13.36 -20.56
CA MET A 105 -0.94 13.57 -19.58
C MET A 105 -0.38 13.83 -18.18
N MET A 106 -0.66 15.00 -17.64
CA MET A 106 -0.26 15.40 -16.30
C MET A 106 -1.48 15.70 -15.42
N GLY A 107 -1.46 15.21 -14.20
CA GLY A 107 -2.54 15.39 -13.23
C GLY A 107 -2.08 15.09 -11.82
N GLY A 108 -3.04 14.80 -10.95
CA GLY A 108 -2.81 14.54 -9.54
C GLY A 108 -3.43 15.60 -8.65
N ALA A 109 -3.13 15.56 -7.37
CA ALA A 109 -3.75 16.42 -6.37
C ALA A 109 -3.47 17.91 -6.65
N MET A 110 -2.26 18.27 -7.11
CA MET A 110 -1.92 19.66 -7.42
C MET A 110 -2.82 20.25 -8.52
N TYR A 111 -3.05 19.51 -9.60
CA TYR A 111 -3.93 19.97 -10.68
C TYR A 111 -5.39 20.03 -10.25
N ALA A 112 -5.82 19.07 -9.41
CA ALA A 112 -7.16 19.06 -8.83
C ALA A 112 -7.39 20.27 -7.91
N LEU A 113 -6.42 20.64 -7.09
CA LEU A 113 -6.48 21.83 -6.22
C LEU A 113 -6.51 23.12 -7.04
N GLU A 114 -5.63 23.28 -8.03
CA GLU A 114 -5.56 24.48 -8.86
C GLU A 114 -6.83 24.69 -9.69
N ARG A 115 -7.35 23.62 -10.31
CA ARG A 115 -8.44 23.70 -11.28
C ARG A 115 -9.82 23.45 -10.68
N GLY A 116 -9.91 22.62 -9.64
CA GLY A 116 -11.16 22.21 -9.03
C GLY A 116 -11.71 23.19 -8.01
N LEU A 117 -10.87 23.97 -7.33
CA LEU A 117 -11.32 24.92 -6.33
C LEU A 117 -11.92 26.18 -6.94
N LYS A 118 -12.99 26.69 -6.31
CA LYS A 118 -13.65 27.95 -6.71
C LYS A 118 -12.71 29.16 -6.59
N TRP A 119 -11.94 29.21 -5.52
CA TRP A 119 -10.97 30.26 -5.24
C TRP A 119 -9.62 29.97 -5.89
N LYS A 120 -9.45 30.42 -7.14
CA LYS A 120 -8.32 30.07 -8.00
C LYS A 120 -6.94 30.44 -7.39
N LYS A 121 -6.82 31.63 -6.76
CA LYS A 121 -5.56 32.03 -6.10
C LYS A 121 -5.21 31.10 -4.93
N PHE A 122 -6.19 30.76 -4.09
CA PHE A 122 -6.01 29.83 -2.99
C PHE A 122 -5.68 28.42 -3.50
N GLY A 123 -6.41 27.95 -4.53
CA GLY A 123 -6.15 26.66 -5.15
C GLY A 123 -4.73 26.52 -5.68
N LYS A 124 -4.20 27.58 -6.32
CA LYS A 124 -2.82 27.60 -6.83
C LYS A 124 -1.78 27.53 -5.70
N VAL A 125 -1.99 28.29 -4.61
CA VAL A 125 -1.09 28.22 -3.42
C VAL A 125 -1.10 26.81 -2.84
N MET A 126 -2.28 26.20 -2.63
CA MET A 126 -2.40 24.86 -2.10
C MET A 126 -1.77 23.81 -3.02
N ALA A 127 -1.87 23.98 -4.34
CA ALA A 127 -1.25 23.08 -5.33
C ALA A 127 0.29 23.13 -5.21
N VAL A 128 0.88 24.31 -5.10
CA VAL A 128 2.33 24.48 -4.93
C VAL A 128 2.79 23.90 -3.60
N LEU A 129 2.08 24.16 -2.52
CA LEU A 129 2.41 23.59 -1.19
C LEU A 129 2.33 22.07 -1.20
N PHE A 130 1.29 21.50 -1.82
CA PHE A 130 1.19 20.04 -1.99
C PHE A 130 2.38 19.48 -2.76
N ALA A 131 2.73 20.09 -3.90
CA ALA A 131 3.86 19.64 -4.72
C ALA A 131 5.19 19.69 -3.95
N LEU A 132 5.41 20.76 -3.19
CA LEU A 132 6.60 20.91 -2.35
C LEU A 132 6.67 19.85 -1.26
N PHE A 133 5.57 19.66 -0.52
CA PHE A 133 5.53 18.64 0.55
C PHE A 133 5.62 17.21 0.01
N ALA A 134 5.00 16.92 -1.13
CA ALA A 134 5.11 15.62 -1.78
C ALA A 134 6.56 15.34 -2.24
N MET A 135 7.24 16.35 -2.79
CA MET A 135 8.66 16.27 -3.13
C MET A 135 9.52 15.95 -1.90
N LEU A 136 9.34 16.69 -0.79
CA LEU A 136 10.10 16.44 0.43
C LEU A 136 9.81 15.07 1.03
N ALA A 137 8.54 14.65 1.04
CA ALA A 137 8.13 13.34 1.57
C ALA A 137 8.72 12.17 0.76
N SER A 138 8.94 12.33 -0.54
CA SER A 138 9.49 11.28 -1.41
C SER A 138 10.91 10.84 -1.00
N PHE A 139 11.71 11.74 -0.44
CA PHE A 139 13.06 11.40 0.06
C PHE A 139 13.03 10.44 1.26
N GLY A 140 12.09 10.63 2.19
CA GLY A 140 11.97 9.78 3.38
C GLY A 140 11.16 8.51 3.11
N ILE A 141 9.88 8.69 2.86
CA ILE A 141 8.91 7.58 2.74
C ILE A 141 9.12 6.79 1.44
N GLY A 142 9.41 7.47 0.33
CA GLY A 142 9.55 6.83 -0.97
C GLY A 142 10.84 6.02 -1.10
N CYS A 143 12.00 6.58 -0.75
CA CYS A 143 13.29 5.96 -0.98
C CYS A 143 13.93 5.42 0.30
N GLY A 144 14.02 6.24 1.35
CA GLY A 144 14.80 5.93 2.54
C GLY A 144 14.33 4.68 3.28
N THR A 145 13.03 4.52 3.48
CA THR A 145 12.48 3.36 4.19
C THR A 145 12.65 2.07 3.41
N GLN A 146 12.50 2.11 2.08
CA GLN A 146 12.61 0.93 1.22
C GLN A 146 14.04 0.43 1.16
N ILE A 147 15.00 1.31 0.88
CA ILE A 147 16.41 0.91 0.78
C ILE A 147 16.99 0.44 2.12
N ASN A 148 16.56 1.04 3.24
CA ASN A 148 16.97 0.58 4.56
C ASN A 148 16.50 -0.85 4.85
N ALA A 149 15.24 -1.17 4.49
CA ALA A 149 14.71 -2.52 4.67
C ALA A 149 15.41 -3.53 3.76
N ILE A 150 15.73 -3.17 2.50
CA ILE A 150 16.52 -4.02 1.60
C ILE A 150 17.91 -4.29 2.21
N ALA A 151 18.56 -3.26 2.71
CA ALA A 151 19.87 -3.40 3.33
C ALA A 151 19.83 -4.32 4.56
N GLU A 152 18.84 -4.14 5.43
CA GLU A 152 18.65 -4.98 6.62
C GLU A 152 18.45 -6.48 6.25
N VAL A 153 17.61 -6.76 5.26
CA VAL A 153 17.37 -8.14 4.78
C VAL A 153 18.62 -8.75 4.17
N LEU A 154 19.37 -7.99 3.37
CA LEU A 154 20.61 -8.47 2.74
C LEU A 154 21.71 -8.71 3.78
N GLU A 155 21.89 -7.81 4.75
CA GLU A 155 22.86 -7.97 5.85
C GLU A 155 22.56 -9.21 6.71
N THR A 156 21.27 -9.50 6.95
CA THR A 156 20.86 -10.60 7.82
C THR A 156 20.95 -11.97 7.14
N ASN A 157 20.68 -12.04 5.84
CA ASN A 157 20.49 -13.32 5.14
C ASN A 157 21.61 -13.68 4.16
N LEU A 158 22.47 -12.72 3.75
CA LEU A 158 23.59 -13.04 2.88
C LEU A 158 24.83 -13.39 3.67
N PRO A 159 25.58 -14.44 3.25
CA PRO A 159 26.86 -14.81 3.87
C PRO A 159 27.98 -13.80 3.59
N ILE A 160 27.73 -12.80 2.73
CA ILE A 160 28.68 -11.77 2.33
C ILE A 160 28.28 -10.45 3.00
N SER A 161 29.16 -9.90 3.81
CA SER A 161 28.99 -8.59 4.43
C SER A 161 29.17 -7.48 3.38
N LEU A 162 28.08 -7.03 2.77
CA LEU A 162 28.09 -5.87 1.88
C LEU A 162 27.89 -4.59 2.70
N PRO A 163 28.75 -3.56 2.54
CA PRO A 163 28.52 -2.27 3.16
C PRO A 163 27.20 -1.65 2.69
N ARG A 164 26.42 -1.05 3.59
CA ARG A 164 25.13 -0.39 3.25
C ARG A 164 25.27 0.63 2.11
N ILE A 165 26.41 1.32 2.05
CA ILE A 165 26.71 2.28 0.98
C ILE A 165 26.77 1.57 -0.38
N ALA A 166 27.38 0.39 -0.47
CA ALA A 166 27.46 -0.37 -1.72
C ALA A 166 26.06 -0.82 -2.18
N ILE A 167 25.23 -1.30 -1.25
CA ILE A 167 23.83 -1.65 -1.51
C ILE A 167 23.07 -0.43 -2.04
N GLY A 168 23.22 0.72 -1.39
CA GLY A 168 22.61 1.99 -1.80
C GLY A 168 23.03 2.43 -3.20
N ILE A 169 24.32 2.32 -3.55
CA ILE A 169 24.83 2.66 -4.87
C ILE A 169 24.27 1.73 -5.95
N ILE A 170 24.29 0.41 -5.71
CA ILE A 170 23.79 -0.57 -6.68
C ILE A 170 22.31 -0.32 -7.00
N PHE A 171 21.47 -0.25 -5.96
CA PHE A 171 20.03 -0.01 -6.16
C PHE A 171 19.75 1.40 -6.68
N GLY A 172 20.56 2.39 -6.32
CA GLY A 172 20.49 3.75 -6.86
C GLY A 172 20.74 3.79 -8.37
N ILE A 173 21.77 3.08 -8.86
CA ILE A 173 22.06 2.98 -10.31
C ILE A 173 20.91 2.27 -11.05
N ILE A 174 20.43 1.13 -10.53
CA ILE A 174 19.32 0.39 -11.14
C ILE A 174 18.08 1.29 -11.25
N THR A 175 17.75 1.99 -10.16
CA THR A 175 16.61 2.90 -10.12
C THR A 175 16.78 4.06 -11.09
N ALA A 176 17.96 4.66 -11.16
CA ALA A 176 18.27 5.76 -12.08
C ALA A 176 18.07 5.37 -13.55
N ILE A 177 18.54 4.17 -13.95
CA ILE A 177 18.35 3.65 -15.32
C ILE A 177 16.87 3.57 -15.68
N ILE A 178 16.02 3.13 -14.75
CA ILE A 178 14.57 2.99 -14.98
C ILE A 178 13.89 4.36 -15.05
N ILE A 179 14.25 5.29 -14.15
CA ILE A 179 13.61 6.61 -14.04
C ILE A 179 13.94 7.52 -15.22
N ILE A 180 15.16 7.44 -15.79
CA ILE A 180 15.57 8.26 -16.94
C ILE A 180 14.62 8.10 -18.14
N GLY A 181 14.04 6.91 -18.34
CA GLY A 181 13.05 6.66 -19.39
C GLY A 181 11.63 7.24 -19.11
N GLY A 182 11.43 7.93 -17.99
CA GLY A 182 10.16 8.55 -17.63
C GLY A 182 9.06 7.55 -17.26
N ILE A 183 7.80 8.03 -17.27
CA ILE A 183 6.64 7.25 -16.80
C ILE A 183 6.43 5.96 -17.61
N GLU A 184 6.71 5.99 -18.90
CA GLU A 184 6.55 4.82 -19.77
C GLU A 184 7.53 3.69 -19.40
N SER A 185 8.81 4.03 -19.19
CA SER A 185 9.84 3.06 -18.75
C SER A 185 9.50 2.47 -17.39
N ILE A 186 9.13 3.31 -16.43
CA ILE A 186 8.70 2.88 -15.10
C ILE A 186 7.51 1.91 -15.21
N ALA A 187 6.52 2.26 -16.02
CA ALA A 187 5.30 1.48 -16.19
C ALA A 187 5.56 0.10 -16.81
N VAL A 188 6.45 0.00 -17.81
CA VAL A 188 6.84 -1.28 -18.43
C VAL A 188 7.55 -2.21 -17.43
N VAL A 189 8.42 -1.67 -16.58
CA VAL A 189 9.11 -2.46 -15.56
C VAL A 189 8.10 -2.91 -14.48
N CYS A 190 7.26 -2.00 -13.99
CA CYS A 190 6.28 -2.29 -12.95
C CYS A 190 5.22 -3.30 -13.42
N GLU A 191 4.79 -3.24 -14.69
CA GLU A 191 3.82 -4.17 -15.28
C GLU A 191 4.26 -5.65 -15.18
N LYS A 192 5.56 -5.89 -15.29
CA LYS A 192 6.13 -7.24 -15.23
C LYS A 192 6.53 -7.63 -13.80
N LEU A 193 7.22 -6.74 -13.11
CA LEU A 193 7.84 -7.03 -11.81
C LEU A 193 6.81 -7.15 -10.70
N VAL A 194 5.81 -6.26 -10.65
CA VAL A 194 4.85 -6.21 -9.53
C VAL A 194 3.95 -7.44 -9.46
N PRO A 195 3.32 -7.91 -10.56
CA PRO A 195 2.53 -9.14 -10.50
C PRO A 195 3.38 -10.36 -10.12
N LEU A 196 4.62 -10.45 -10.63
CA LEU A 196 5.53 -11.54 -10.29
C LEU A 196 5.88 -11.54 -8.81
N MET A 197 6.27 -10.38 -8.27
CA MET A 197 6.56 -10.19 -6.84
C MET A 197 5.35 -10.54 -5.96
N ALA A 198 4.16 -10.03 -6.32
CA ALA A 198 2.94 -10.30 -5.59
C ALA A 198 2.58 -11.80 -5.61
N LEU A 199 2.77 -12.47 -6.75
CA LEU A 199 2.54 -13.91 -6.88
C LEU A 199 3.46 -14.71 -5.96
N PHE A 200 4.77 -14.44 -5.97
CA PHE A 200 5.73 -15.11 -5.07
C PHE A 200 5.38 -14.91 -3.62
N TYR A 201 5.01 -13.68 -3.25
CA TYR A 201 4.63 -13.37 -1.88
C TYR A 201 3.36 -14.14 -1.45
N VAL A 202 2.32 -14.12 -2.27
CA VAL A 202 1.05 -14.81 -1.99
C VAL A 202 1.27 -16.32 -1.90
N VAL A 203 2.05 -16.90 -2.82
CA VAL A 203 2.38 -18.33 -2.78
C VAL A 203 3.15 -18.67 -1.50
N GLY A 204 4.17 -17.87 -1.12
CA GLY A 204 4.90 -18.05 0.13
C GLY A 204 3.98 -18.00 1.35
N CYS A 205 3.09 -17.00 1.42
CA CYS A 205 2.10 -16.92 2.49
C CYS A 205 1.20 -18.16 2.53
N ILE A 206 0.70 -18.64 1.39
CA ILE A 206 -0.16 -19.82 1.32
C ILE A 206 0.58 -21.06 1.85
N VAL A 207 1.84 -21.25 1.44
CA VAL A 207 2.66 -22.39 1.91
C VAL A 207 2.80 -22.35 3.43
N ILE A 208 3.12 -21.20 4.02
CA ILE A 208 3.26 -21.06 5.47
C ILE A 208 1.91 -21.27 6.19
N LEU A 209 0.81 -20.72 5.66
CA LEU A 209 -0.52 -20.91 6.23
C LEU A 209 -0.97 -22.37 6.16
N CYS A 210 -0.64 -23.09 5.08
CA CYS A 210 -0.87 -24.53 4.99
C CYS A 210 -0.03 -25.32 6.01
N ALA A 211 1.23 -24.92 6.23
CA ALA A 211 2.09 -25.52 7.26
C ALA A 211 1.62 -25.20 8.70
N ASN A 212 0.84 -24.15 8.86
CA ASN A 212 0.27 -23.69 10.13
C ASN A 212 -1.25 -23.86 10.21
N TYR A 213 -1.82 -24.80 9.44
CA TYR A 213 -3.29 -24.90 9.27
C TYR A 213 -4.05 -25.05 10.58
N ASP A 214 -3.50 -25.77 11.58
CA ASP A 214 -4.09 -25.97 12.92
C ASP A 214 -4.24 -24.65 13.69
N PHE A 215 -3.37 -23.69 13.41
CA PHE A 215 -3.37 -22.38 14.06
C PHE A 215 -4.13 -21.29 13.29
N LEU A 216 -4.64 -21.58 12.10
CA LEU A 216 -5.29 -20.57 11.25
C LEU A 216 -6.58 -20.03 11.88
N LEU A 217 -7.50 -20.90 12.31
CA LEU A 217 -8.72 -20.49 13.00
C LEU A 217 -8.45 -19.84 14.36
N PRO A 218 -7.55 -20.39 15.22
CA PRO A 218 -7.11 -19.73 16.44
C PRO A 218 -6.53 -18.32 16.18
N ALA A 219 -5.67 -18.17 15.16
CA ALA A 219 -5.09 -16.87 14.78
C ALA A 219 -6.16 -15.86 14.38
N LEU A 220 -7.09 -16.26 13.52
CA LEU A 220 -8.20 -15.42 13.11
C LEU A 220 -9.03 -14.98 14.32
N LYS A 221 -9.38 -15.91 15.22
CA LYS A 221 -10.09 -15.61 16.47
C LYS A 221 -9.30 -14.64 17.35
N ALA A 222 -7.98 -14.83 17.49
CA ALA A 222 -7.13 -13.95 18.27
C ALA A 222 -7.12 -12.52 17.69
N ILE A 223 -7.00 -12.36 16.38
CA ILE A 223 -7.04 -11.06 15.69
C ILE A 223 -8.34 -10.32 16.04
N PHE A 224 -9.50 -10.99 15.96
CA PHE A 224 -10.79 -10.36 16.26
C PHE A 224 -10.97 -10.08 17.76
N VAL A 225 -10.64 -11.02 18.63
CA VAL A 225 -10.85 -10.87 20.09
C VAL A 225 -9.92 -9.79 20.65
N LEU A 226 -8.62 -9.84 20.29
CA LEU A 226 -7.63 -8.90 20.81
C LEU A 226 -7.74 -7.49 20.22
N ALA A 227 -8.51 -7.32 19.15
CA ALA A 227 -8.81 -6.01 18.60
C ALA A 227 -9.74 -5.17 19.50
N PHE A 228 -10.59 -5.85 20.32
CA PHE A 228 -11.64 -5.19 21.11
C PHE A 228 -11.52 -5.43 22.62
N LYS A 229 -10.78 -6.43 23.06
CA LYS A 229 -10.65 -6.78 24.49
C LYS A 229 -9.26 -6.39 25.02
N PRO A 230 -9.13 -5.34 25.84
CA PRO A 230 -7.85 -4.96 26.46
C PRO A 230 -7.36 -6.06 27.39
N GLY A 231 -6.06 -6.38 27.30
CA GLY A 231 -5.42 -7.35 28.20
C GLY A 231 -5.94 -8.80 28.09
N ALA A 232 -6.75 -9.10 27.07
CA ALA A 232 -7.19 -10.47 26.83
C ALA A 232 -6.02 -11.35 26.35
N VAL A 233 -6.00 -12.59 26.83
CA VAL A 233 -5.09 -13.63 26.36
C VAL A 233 -5.87 -14.61 25.48
N THR A 234 -5.42 -14.84 24.26
CA THR A 234 -6.07 -15.76 23.33
C THR A 234 -4.99 -16.58 22.61
N GLY A 235 -5.02 -17.90 22.77
CA GLY A 235 -4.05 -18.78 22.14
C GLY A 235 -2.60 -18.51 22.56
N GLY A 236 -2.38 -18.10 23.80
CA GLY A 236 -1.05 -17.75 24.33
C GLY A 236 -0.56 -16.34 23.95
N LEU A 237 -1.37 -15.54 23.24
CA LEU A 237 -1.01 -14.19 22.84
C LEU A 237 -1.72 -13.13 23.70
N VAL A 238 -1.01 -12.09 24.08
CA VAL A 238 -1.52 -10.97 24.88
C VAL A 238 -1.88 -9.79 23.98
N GLY A 239 -3.05 -9.19 24.17
CA GLY A 239 -3.47 -7.98 23.47
C GLY A 239 -2.81 -6.73 24.04
N GLY A 240 -2.31 -5.85 23.18
CA GLY A 240 -1.74 -4.55 23.56
C GLY A 240 -2.79 -3.51 24.03
N GLY A 241 -4.08 -3.91 24.07
CA GLY A 241 -5.19 -3.02 24.37
C GLY A 241 -5.78 -2.35 23.13
N ILE A 242 -7.06 -1.99 23.20
CA ILE A 242 -7.81 -1.38 22.08
C ILE A 242 -7.10 -0.15 21.53
N ARG A 243 -6.62 0.72 22.38
CA ARG A 243 -5.97 1.99 21.99
C ARG A 243 -4.72 1.73 21.13
N LEU A 244 -3.84 0.84 21.58
CA LEU A 244 -2.60 0.52 20.87
C LEU A 244 -2.88 -0.25 19.58
N ALA A 245 -3.77 -1.25 19.63
CA ALA A 245 -4.19 -1.99 18.46
C ALA A 245 -4.77 -1.07 17.36
N LEU A 246 -5.67 -0.17 17.75
CA LEU A 246 -6.26 0.83 16.84
C LEU A 246 -5.21 1.81 16.33
N GLN A 247 -4.40 2.39 17.22
CA GLN A 247 -3.40 3.39 16.85
C GLN A 247 -2.39 2.82 15.84
N TYR A 248 -1.76 1.70 16.15
CA TYR A 248 -0.73 1.11 15.30
C TYR A 248 -1.33 0.38 14.09
N GLY A 249 -2.48 -0.26 14.24
CA GLY A 249 -3.18 -0.89 13.12
C GLY A 249 -3.60 0.13 12.07
N VAL A 250 -4.26 1.21 12.48
CA VAL A 250 -4.67 2.29 11.56
C VAL A 250 -3.45 2.98 10.93
N ALA A 251 -2.45 3.35 11.74
CA ALA A 251 -1.27 4.03 11.23
C ALA A 251 -0.54 3.19 10.15
N ARG A 252 -0.36 1.90 10.39
CA ARG A 252 0.30 1.01 9.43
C ARG A 252 -0.57 0.67 8.23
N GLY A 253 -1.87 0.54 8.42
CA GLY A 253 -2.80 0.37 7.31
C GLY A 253 -2.80 1.56 6.34
N LEU A 254 -2.82 2.78 6.87
CA LEU A 254 -2.72 4.00 6.06
C LEU A 254 -1.38 4.11 5.31
N PHE A 255 -0.29 3.77 5.99
CA PHE A 255 1.03 3.72 5.37
C PHE A 255 1.08 2.68 4.25
N SER A 256 0.42 1.52 4.42
CA SER A 256 0.38 0.44 3.43
C SER A 256 -0.39 0.82 2.18
N ASN A 257 -1.57 1.43 2.30
CA ASN A 257 -2.46 1.67 1.16
C ASN A 257 -2.32 3.06 0.53
N GLU A 258 -1.67 4.00 1.22
CA GLU A 258 -1.48 5.39 0.79
C GLU A 258 -2.79 6.08 0.36
N SER A 259 -3.95 5.65 0.85
CA SER A 259 -5.23 6.26 0.50
C SER A 259 -5.36 7.65 1.15
N GLY A 260 -5.58 8.65 0.32
CA GLY A 260 -5.66 10.06 0.75
C GLY A 260 -4.32 10.79 0.76
N MET A 261 -3.21 10.14 0.40
CA MET A 261 -1.89 10.78 0.32
C MET A 261 -1.65 11.51 -1.00
N GLY A 262 -2.42 11.22 -2.05
CA GLY A 262 -2.30 11.88 -3.34
C GLY A 262 -1.15 11.35 -4.23
N SER A 263 -0.44 10.30 -3.83
CA SER A 263 0.65 9.67 -4.61
C SER A 263 0.11 8.88 -5.81
N ALA A 264 -0.80 7.94 -5.59
CA ALA A 264 -1.39 7.13 -6.64
C ALA A 264 -2.16 7.94 -7.72
N PRO A 265 -2.85 9.05 -7.40
CA PRO A 265 -3.45 9.95 -8.37
C PRO A 265 -2.51 10.49 -9.44
N LEU A 266 -1.22 10.66 -9.13
CA LEU A 266 -0.21 11.12 -10.10
C LEU A 266 -0.12 10.14 -11.27
N VAL A 267 0.03 8.86 -10.96
CA VAL A 267 0.14 7.79 -11.97
C VAL A 267 -1.22 7.52 -12.64
N ALA A 268 -2.32 7.56 -11.88
CA ALA A 268 -3.66 7.37 -12.42
C ALA A 268 -4.02 8.40 -13.50
N SER A 269 -3.47 9.62 -13.40
CA SER A 269 -3.72 10.67 -14.39
C SER A 269 -3.07 10.40 -15.75
N ALA A 270 -1.99 9.62 -15.80
CA ALA A 270 -1.30 9.22 -17.02
C ALA A 270 -2.01 8.05 -17.76
N ALA A 271 -2.98 7.40 -17.13
CA ALA A 271 -3.65 6.23 -17.69
C ALA A 271 -4.49 6.55 -18.94
N GLN A 272 -4.44 5.66 -19.93
CA GLN A 272 -5.27 5.72 -21.13
C GLN A 272 -6.74 5.49 -20.78
N THR A 273 -7.52 6.55 -20.74
CA THR A 273 -8.96 6.49 -20.50
C THR A 273 -9.66 7.79 -20.91
N ARG A 274 -10.87 7.69 -21.44
CA ARG A 274 -11.80 8.81 -21.65
C ARG A 274 -12.70 9.02 -20.43
N ASN A 275 -12.89 7.98 -19.62
CA ASN A 275 -13.82 8.03 -18.49
C ASN A 275 -13.08 8.02 -17.14
N PRO A 276 -13.09 9.14 -16.39
CA PRO A 276 -12.46 9.21 -15.07
C PRO A 276 -12.94 8.16 -14.08
N VAL A 277 -14.23 7.77 -14.15
CA VAL A 277 -14.82 6.74 -13.28
C VAL A 277 -14.16 5.38 -13.53
N ARG A 278 -13.89 5.04 -14.78
CA ARG A 278 -13.25 3.79 -15.16
C ARG A 278 -11.87 3.67 -14.51
N GLN A 279 -11.01 4.67 -14.69
CA GLN A 279 -9.68 4.66 -14.08
C GLN A 279 -9.73 4.72 -12.55
N ALA A 280 -10.69 5.45 -11.98
CA ALA A 280 -10.87 5.50 -10.55
C ALA A 280 -11.22 4.12 -9.94
N LEU A 281 -12.08 3.33 -10.62
CA LEU A 281 -12.38 1.96 -10.23
C LEU A 281 -11.15 1.07 -10.31
N VAL A 282 -10.36 1.19 -11.37
CA VAL A 282 -9.09 0.45 -11.51
C VAL A 282 -8.13 0.81 -10.38
N SER A 283 -7.87 2.11 -10.15
CA SER A 283 -6.96 2.57 -9.09
C SER A 283 -7.40 2.15 -7.69
N ALA A 284 -8.72 2.13 -7.43
CA ALA A 284 -9.28 1.69 -6.15
C ALA A 284 -8.95 0.23 -5.82
N THR A 285 -8.76 -0.63 -6.83
CA THR A 285 -8.35 -2.01 -6.63
C THR A 285 -6.95 -2.14 -6.03
N GLY A 286 -6.11 -1.11 -6.17
CA GLY A 286 -4.79 -1.07 -5.54
C GLY A 286 -4.88 -1.28 -4.03
N THR A 287 -5.77 -0.55 -3.35
CA THR A 287 -6.00 -0.69 -1.90
C THR A 287 -6.53 -2.08 -1.53
N PHE A 288 -7.37 -2.68 -2.37
CA PHE A 288 -7.82 -4.05 -2.17
C PHE A 288 -6.65 -5.04 -2.19
N TRP A 289 -5.79 -4.99 -3.21
CA TRP A 289 -4.65 -5.89 -3.32
C TRP A 289 -3.64 -5.69 -2.18
N THR A 290 -3.27 -4.44 -1.90
CA THR A 290 -2.24 -4.13 -0.89
C THR A 290 -2.69 -4.45 0.52
N THR A 291 -3.84 -3.95 0.94
CA THR A 291 -4.22 -3.99 2.35
C THR A 291 -5.25 -5.08 2.63
N VAL A 292 -6.27 -5.24 1.78
CA VAL A 292 -7.29 -6.25 2.04
C VAL A 292 -6.74 -7.66 1.81
N VAL A 293 -5.89 -7.86 0.80
CA VAL A 293 -5.29 -9.17 0.52
C VAL A 293 -3.94 -9.32 1.23
N VAL A 294 -2.93 -8.53 0.84
CA VAL A 294 -1.54 -8.75 1.30
C VAL A 294 -1.36 -8.52 2.79
N CYS A 295 -1.86 -7.41 3.37
CA CYS A 295 -1.70 -7.20 4.82
C CYS A 295 -2.47 -8.21 5.66
N LEU A 296 -3.64 -8.67 5.20
CA LEU A 296 -4.37 -9.73 5.90
C LEU A 296 -3.59 -11.04 5.90
N MET A 297 -3.04 -11.43 4.75
CA MET A 297 -2.21 -12.64 4.64
C MET A 297 -0.97 -12.53 5.53
N THR A 298 -0.27 -11.41 5.49
CA THR A 298 0.88 -11.14 6.39
C THR A 298 0.48 -11.27 7.85
N GLY A 299 -0.63 -10.65 8.24
CA GLY A 299 -1.13 -10.71 9.62
C GLY A 299 -1.46 -12.13 10.06
N LEU A 300 -2.12 -12.92 9.20
CA LEU A 300 -2.43 -14.32 9.49
C LEU A 300 -1.16 -15.19 9.59
N VAL A 301 -0.19 -15.00 8.70
CA VAL A 301 1.11 -15.71 8.77
C VAL A 301 1.79 -15.39 10.08
N LEU A 302 1.94 -14.12 10.45
CA LEU A 302 2.60 -13.70 11.68
C LEU A 302 1.91 -14.27 12.92
N VAL A 303 0.59 -14.08 13.04
CA VAL A 303 -0.15 -14.51 14.24
C VAL A 303 -0.18 -16.04 14.35
N SER A 304 -0.34 -16.77 13.25
CA SER A 304 -0.29 -18.24 13.27
C SER A 304 1.11 -18.79 13.61
N SER A 305 2.16 -18.14 13.08
CA SER A 305 3.55 -18.50 13.38
C SER A 305 3.90 -18.23 14.86
N MET A 306 3.45 -17.10 15.42
CA MET A 306 3.60 -16.78 16.85
C MET A 306 2.91 -17.82 17.74
N MET A 307 1.76 -18.35 17.36
CA MET A 307 1.04 -19.38 18.10
C MET A 307 1.74 -20.74 18.03
N LYS A 308 2.31 -21.06 16.87
CA LYS A 308 3.00 -22.33 16.65
C LYS A 308 4.38 -22.36 17.30
N ASN A 309 5.11 -21.25 17.22
CA ASN A 309 6.48 -21.14 17.71
C ASN A 309 6.62 -19.95 18.68
N PRO A 310 6.71 -20.21 19.99
CA PRO A 310 6.89 -19.16 21.00
C PRO A 310 8.17 -18.32 20.82
N ALA A 311 9.17 -18.82 20.08
CA ALA A 311 10.36 -18.05 19.78
C ALA A 311 10.03 -16.83 18.88
N VAL A 312 8.97 -16.92 18.07
CA VAL A 312 8.45 -15.81 17.26
C VAL A 312 7.46 -14.99 18.12
N SER A 313 7.93 -14.38 19.18
CA SER A 313 7.11 -13.58 20.10
C SER A 313 7.63 -12.16 20.19
N VAL A 314 6.76 -11.24 20.62
CA VAL A 314 7.13 -9.84 20.88
C VAL A 314 8.27 -9.71 21.90
N GLU A 315 8.32 -10.63 22.87
CA GLU A 315 9.32 -10.63 23.95
C GLU A 315 10.71 -11.07 23.46
N ASN A 316 10.77 -11.95 22.47
CA ASN A 316 12.00 -12.55 21.97
C ASN A 316 12.60 -11.81 20.76
N MET A 317 11.87 -10.88 20.17
CA MET A 317 12.26 -10.14 18.96
C MET A 317 12.54 -8.67 19.30
N ALA A 318 13.56 -8.08 18.67
CA ALA A 318 13.94 -6.70 18.95
C ALA A 318 13.00 -5.69 18.25
N ASN A 319 12.36 -6.08 17.13
CA ASN A 319 11.45 -5.24 16.37
C ASN A 319 10.52 -6.06 15.47
N GLY A 320 9.53 -5.38 14.86
CA GLY A 320 8.56 -6.01 13.96
C GLY A 320 9.19 -6.56 12.66
N GLY A 321 10.31 -6.03 12.21
CA GLY A 321 11.05 -6.53 11.05
C GLY A 321 11.65 -7.91 11.33
N GLN A 322 12.37 -8.07 12.45
CA GLN A 322 12.92 -9.36 12.87
C GLN A 322 11.82 -10.39 13.10
N MET A 323 10.71 -9.98 13.74
CA MET A 323 9.57 -10.86 13.94
C MET A 323 8.98 -11.34 12.61
N THR A 324 8.93 -10.46 11.61
CA THR A 324 8.48 -10.82 10.26
C THR A 324 9.44 -11.83 9.61
N THR A 325 10.74 -11.57 9.63
CA THR A 325 11.76 -12.47 9.06
C THR A 325 11.74 -13.85 9.73
N ALA A 326 11.52 -13.91 11.04
CA ALA A 326 11.46 -15.17 11.77
C ALA A 326 10.16 -15.98 11.52
N ALA A 327 9.09 -15.32 11.08
CA ALA A 327 7.79 -15.94 10.79
C ALA A 327 7.70 -16.48 9.35
N PHE A 328 8.48 -15.91 8.43
CA PHE A 328 8.57 -16.31 7.03
C PHE A 328 9.77 -17.20 6.75
#